data_976ab79b5ee2f1aa17f0e370e191f980
#
_entry.id   976ab79b5ee2f1aa17f0e370e191f980
#
_cell.length_a   1.000
_cell.length_b   1.000
_cell.length_c   1.000
_cell.angle_alpha   90.00
_cell.angle_beta   90.00
_cell.angle_gamma   90.00
#
_symmetry.space_group_name_H-M   'P 1'
#
loop_
_entity.id
_entity.type
_entity.pdbx_description
1 polymer ?
#
loop_
_entity_poly.entity_id
_entity_poly.type
_entity_poly.pdbx_seq_one_letter_code
_entity_poly.pdbx_strand_id
1 'polypeptide(L)'
;MDSLWLTNPTQAYRDWQAREAAGADRRPFSARSIVQHQAMFEHFRRHLVVRGATIASFGTADVDAFWQSPDGRNYSQATRTRYVMLLDRLCRHLVFTGVRLDNPAAPLLSAERWPDQEPTPLFLTAAEDARLQAYLLSPPDDVAGLRSRAIVAAFLGTGITAGEARAARLADLWPDATPPYLVVRAHGPRDARTVHLASFAVPILRAWSARRATLPLDGDLLFTLTPDGRPITDMSLGRIVATALAEIGFSGAEPSPRTLRNTFCRRQLLAGHSCDEVSQMLGLVSNRTCDRIAATLMPEAKRCETLQAAPAEANE
;
A
#
# COMPACT_ATOMS: atom_id res chain seq x y z
N MET A 1 -2.31 -41.01 -11.19
CA MET A 1 -3.14 -39.80 -11.50
C MET A 1 -2.18 -38.63 -11.67
N ASP A 2 -2.17 -38.03 -12.83
CA ASP A 2 -1.32 -36.87 -13.07
C ASP A 2 -1.75 -35.72 -12.17
N SER A 3 -0.79 -35.07 -11.54
CA SER A 3 -1.05 -33.93 -10.64
C SER A 3 -1.73 -32.81 -11.42
N LEU A 4 -2.74 -32.16 -10.83
CA LEU A 4 -3.40 -30.99 -11.42
C LEU A 4 -2.39 -29.88 -11.77
N TRP A 5 -1.26 -29.83 -11.07
CA TRP A 5 -0.14 -28.92 -11.37
C TRP A 5 0.49 -29.16 -12.73
N LEU A 6 0.42 -30.38 -13.27
CA LEU A 6 0.95 -30.75 -14.58
C LEU A 6 -0.10 -30.57 -15.68
N THR A 7 -1.36 -30.83 -15.41
CA THR A 7 -2.45 -30.79 -16.40
C THR A 7 -3.15 -29.44 -16.49
N ASN A 8 -3.37 -28.77 -15.36
CA ASN A 8 -3.99 -27.45 -15.28
C ASN A 8 -3.38 -26.60 -14.15
N PRO A 9 -2.16 -26.08 -14.34
CA PRO A 9 -1.44 -25.34 -13.30
C PRO A 9 -2.16 -24.06 -12.85
N THR A 10 -2.95 -23.42 -13.71
CA THR A 10 -3.76 -22.24 -13.35
C THR A 10 -4.80 -22.58 -12.31
N GLN A 11 -5.53 -23.69 -12.50
CA GLN A 11 -6.55 -24.13 -11.53
C GLN A 11 -5.90 -24.65 -10.25
N ALA A 12 -4.81 -25.42 -10.38
CA ALA A 12 -4.05 -25.89 -9.23
C ALA A 12 -3.56 -24.73 -8.34
N TYR A 13 -3.05 -23.67 -8.96
CA TYR A 13 -2.60 -22.49 -8.23
C TYR A 13 -3.75 -21.76 -7.51
N ARG A 14 -4.91 -21.60 -8.16
CA ARG A 14 -6.10 -21.00 -7.55
C ARG A 14 -6.56 -21.77 -6.32
N ASP A 15 -6.64 -23.09 -6.46
CA ASP A 15 -7.09 -23.97 -5.39
C ASP A 15 -6.13 -23.96 -4.20
N TRP A 16 -4.83 -23.99 -4.47
CA TRP A 16 -3.80 -23.88 -3.44
C TRP A 16 -3.83 -22.51 -2.76
N GLN A 17 -3.89 -21.43 -3.55
CA GLN A 17 -3.93 -20.05 -3.03
C GLN A 17 -5.15 -19.80 -2.13
N ALA A 18 -6.29 -20.42 -2.44
CA ALA A 18 -7.52 -20.25 -1.68
C ALA A 18 -7.54 -21.05 -0.37
N ARG A 19 -6.88 -22.22 -0.33
CA ARG A 19 -7.02 -23.16 0.78
C ARG A 19 -5.78 -23.30 1.66
N GLU A 20 -4.60 -23.25 1.08
CA GLU A 20 -3.36 -23.65 1.76
C GLU A 20 -2.32 -22.53 1.86
N ALA A 21 -2.31 -21.59 0.91
CA ALA A 21 -1.30 -20.56 0.88
C ALA A 21 -1.53 -19.52 1.98
N ALA A 22 -0.49 -19.28 2.78
CA ALA A 22 -0.50 -18.29 3.84
C ALA A 22 0.72 -17.34 3.74
N GLY A 23 0.63 -16.18 4.38
CA GLY A 23 1.73 -15.25 4.53
C GLY A 23 2.80 -15.75 5.50
N ALA A 24 3.85 -14.96 5.68
CA ALA A 24 4.91 -15.27 6.65
C ALA A 24 4.38 -15.34 8.09
N ASP A 25 3.30 -14.63 8.38
CA ASP A 25 2.57 -14.62 9.65
C ASP A 25 1.57 -15.79 9.80
N ARG A 26 1.58 -16.73 8.86
CA ARG A 26 0.66 -17.89 8.77
C ARG A 26 -0.82 -17.50 8.62
N ARG A 27 -1.14 -16.24 8.31
CA ARG A 27 -2.50 -15.80 8.04
C ARG A 27 -2.86 -15.99 6.57
N PRO A 28 -4.14 -16.29 6.25
CA PRO A 28 -4.61 -16.32 4.87
C PRO A 28 -4.40 -14.98 4.17
N PHE A 29 -4.13 -15.02 2.88
CA PHE A 29 -4.00 -13.80 2.09
C PHE A 29 -5.34 -13.07 1.96
N SER A 30 -5.28 -11.73 1.92
CA SER A 30 -6.44 -10.92 1.56
C SER A 30 -6.90 -11.23 0.12
N ALA A 31 -8.20 -11.05 -0.17
CA ALA A 31 -8.75 -11.24 -1.51
C ALA A 31 -7.96 -10.47 -2.59
N ARG A 32 -7.52 -9.24 -2.28
CA ARG A 32 -6.69 -8.42 -3.17
C ARG A 32 -5.31 -9.05 -3.40
N SER A 33 -4.68 -9.56 -2.34
CA SER A 33 -3.38 -10.24 -2.47
C SER A 33 -3.50 -11.51 -3.31
N ILE A 34 -4.59 -12.27 -3.16
CA ILE A 34 -4.89 -13.46 -3.96
C ILE A 34 -4.95 -13.10 -5.45
N VAL A 35 -5.73 -12.07 -5.82
CA VAL A 35 -5.84 -11.60 -7.21
C VAL A 35 -4.47 -11.16 -7.76
N GLN A 36 -3.71 -10.40 -6.97
CA GLN A 36 -2.39 -9.93 -7.37
C GLN A 36 -1.40 -11.10 -7.56
N HIS A 37 -1.34 -12.02 -6.61
CA HIS A 37 -0.46 -13.19 -6.70
C HIS A 37 -0.84 -14.10 -7.87
N GLN A 38 -2.14 -14.26 -8.15
CA GLN A 38 -2.60 -15.01 -9.32
C GLN A 38 -2.15 -14.35 -10.63
N ALA A 39 -2.27 -13.02 -10.75
CA ALA A 39 -1.79 -12.30 -11.93
C ALA A 39 -0.27 -12.46 -12.11
N MET A 40 0.51 -12.39 -11.02
CA MET A 40 1.95 -12.62 -11.05
C MET A 40 2.29 -14.05 -11.47
N PHE A 41 1.61 -15.05 -10.91
CA PHE A 41 1.78 -16.45 -11.28
C PHE A 41 1.49 -16.68 -12.77
N GLU A 42 0.35 -16.18 -13.28
CA GLU A 42 -0.03 -16.35 -14.68
C GLU A 42 0.93 -15.65 -15.64
N HIS A 43 1.48 -14.51 -15.23
CA HIS A 43 2.48 -13.81 -16.03
C HIS A 43 3.78 -14.63 -16.15
N PHE A 44 4.29 -15.14 -15.04
CA PHE A 44 5.48 -16.00 -15.03
C PHE A 44 5.21 -17.32 -15.79
N ARG A 45 4.05 -17.96 -15.56
CA ARG A 45 3.67 -19.19 -16.29
C ARG A 45 3.65 -19.01 -17.81
N ARG A 46 3.10 -17.89 -18.30
CA ARG A 46 3.12 -17.59 -19.75
C ARG A 46 4.54 -17.47 -20.29
N HIS A 47 5.43 -16.84 -19.54
CA HIS A 47 6.84 -16.77 -19.90
C HIS A 47 7.47 -18.17 -20.01
N LEU A 48 7.21 -19.06 -19.05
CA LEU A 48 7.70 -20.43 -19.08
C LEU A 48 7.21 -21.19 -20.31
N VAL A 49 5.92 -21.07 -20.66
CA VAL A 49 5.33 -21.74 -21.84
C VAL A 49 6.07 -21.31 -23.12
N VAL A 50 6.36 -20.04 -23.30
CA VAL A 50 7.13 -19.52 -24.46
C VAL A 50 8.53 -20.13 -24.53
N ARG A 51 9.11 -20.50 -23.39
CA ARG A 51 10.45 -21.12 -23.30
C ARG A 51 10.43 -22.65 -23.32
N GLY A 52 9.26 -23.27 -23.45
CA GLY A 52 9.11 -24.73 -23.38
C GLY A 52 9.32 -25.30 -21.98
N ALA A 53 9.31 -24.46 -20.95
CA ALA A 53 9.42 -24.87 -19.54
C ALA A 53 8.04 -24.94 -18.88
N THR A 54 7.96 -25.65 -17.77
CA THR A 54 6.74 -25.80 -16.97
C THR A 54 6.97 -25.38 -15.51
N ILE A 55 5.89 -25.28 -14.75
CA ILE A 55 5.99 -25.04 -13.29
C ILE A 55 6.74 -26.17 -12.57
N ALA A 56 6.72 -27.39 -13.11
CA ALA A 56 7.43 -28.53 -12.55
C ALA A 56 8.92 -28.57 -12.94
N SER A 57 9.34 -27.93 -14.06
CA SER A 57 10.68 -28.11 -14.62
C SER A 57 11.52 -26.84 -14.67
N PHE A 58 10.98 -25.64 -14.45
CA PHE A 58 11.76 -24.42 -14.53
C PHE A 58 12.92 -24.37 -13.52
N GLY A 59 14.01 -23.72 -13.92
CA GLY A 59 15.20 -23.49 -13.09
C GLY A 59 15.46 -22.01 -12.82
N THR A 60 16.57 -21.70 -12.13
CA THR A 60 17.03 -20.32 -11.88
C THR A 60 17.23 -19.55 -13.19
N ALA A 61 17.78 -20.22 -14.24
CA ALA A 61 17.99 -19.61 -15.55
C ALA A 61 16.68 -19.13 -16.21
N ASP A 62 15.53 -19.76 -15.92
CA ASP A 62 14.24 -19.31 -16.43
C ASP A 62 13.73 -18.08 -15.70
N VAL A 63 14.04 -17.95 -14.41
CA VAL A 63 13.74 -16.74 -13.63
C VAL A 63 14.60 -15.58 -14.11
N ASP A 64 15.90 -15.80 -14.35
CA ASP A 64 16.80 -14.78 -14.88
C ASP A 64 16.35 -14.32 -16.27
N ALA A 65 15.96 -15.26 -17.12
CA ALA A 65 15.39 -14.94 -18.44
C ALA A 65 14.08 -14.15 -18.35
N PHE A 66 13.25 -14.42 -17.33
CA PHE A 66 12.06 -13.64 -17.06
C PHE A 66 12.41 -12.17 -16.73
N TRP A 67 13.47 -11.95 -15.94
CA TRP A 67 13.93 -10.58 -15.63
C TRP A 67 14.51 -9.85 -16.85
N GLN A 68 15.02 -10.58 -17.84
CA GLN A 68 15.51 -10.00 -19.11
C GLN A 68 14.40 -9.79 -20.15
N SER A 69 13.20 -10.33 -19.92
CA SER A 69 12.06 -10.19 -20.86
C SER A 69 11.61 -8.72 -20.97
N PRO A 70 10.92 -8.33 -22.04
CA PRO A 70 10.39 -6.98 -22.22
C PRO A 70 9.57 -6.48 -21.03
N ASP A 71 8.81 -7.38 -20.38
CA ASP A 71 8.00 -7.05 -19.22
C ASP A 71 8.82 -7.02 -17.92
N GLY A 72 9.69 -8.03 -17.74
CA GLY A 72 10.46 -8.22 -16.49
C GLY A 72 11.57 -7.20 -16.28
N ARG A 73 12.21 -6.71 -17.36
CA ARG A 73 13.34 -5.75 -17.26
C ARG A 73 12.95 -4.43 -16.59
N ASN A 74 11.68 -4.05 -16.66
CA ASN A 74 11.16 -2.81 -16.09
C ASN A 74 10.70 -2.97 -14.64
N TYR A 75 10.77 -4.18 -14.06
CA TYR A 75 10.37 -4.37 -12.68
C TYR A 75 11.39 -3.77 -11.71
N SER A 76 10.87 -3.03 -10.74
CA SER A 76 11.66 -2.57 -9.59
C SER A 76 12.19 -3.77 -8.78
N GLN A 77 13.28 -3.58 -8.03
CA GLN A 77 13.83 -4.58 -7.13
C GLN A 77 12.74 -5.13 -6.18
N ALA A 78 11.91 -4.26 -5.60
CA ALA A 78 10.82 -4.69 -4.73
C ALA A 78 9.78 -5.59 -5.44
N THR A 79 9.55 -5.37 -6.74
CA THR A 79 8.67 -6.23 -7.53
C THR A 79 9.32 -7.59 -7.80
N ARG A 80 10.62 -7.61 -8.15
CA ARG A 80 11.39 -8.86 -8.35
C ARG A 80 11.41 -9.69 -7.08
N THR A 81 11.71 -9.09 -5.93
CA THR A 81 11.68 -9.78 -4.64
C THR A 81 10.32 -10.40 -4.35
N ARG A 82 9.20 -9.70 -4.65
CA ARG A 82 7.85 -10.28 -4.48
C ARG A 82 7.63 -11.50 -5.36
N TYR A 83 8.11 -11.48 -6.61
CA TYR A 83 8.05 -12.65 -7.49
C TYR A 83 8.87 -13.81 -6.92
N VAL A 84 10.11 -13.57 -6.49
CA VAL A 84 10.96 -14.63 -5.90
C VAL A 84 10.31 -15.23 -4.66
N MET A 85 9.75 -14.40 -3.76
CA MET A 85 9.00 -14.88 -2.59
C MET A 85 7.77 -15.70 -2.96
N LEU A 86 7.06 -15.33 -4.04
CA LEU A 86 5.93 -16.10 -4.54
C LEU A 86 6.39 -17.44 -5.09
N LEU A 87 7.44 -17.44 -5.92
CA LEU A 87 8.00 -18.65 -6.54
C LEU A 87 8.59 -19.61 -5.50
N ASP A 88 9.32 -19.09 -4.51
CA ASP A 88 9.87 -19.88 -3.41
C ASP A 88 8.76 -20.61 -2.65
N ARG A 89 7.71 -19.90 -2.28
CA ARG A 89 6.56 -20.50 -1.57
C ARG A 89 5.85 -21.53 -2.42
N LEU A 90 5.65 -21.24 -3.70
CA LEU A 90 5.08 -22.18 -4.66
C LEU A 90 5.97 -23.44 -4.79
N CYS A 91 7.26 -23.26 -5.02
CA CYS A 91 8.18 -24.39 -5.17
C CYS A 91 8.27 -25.24 -3.92
N ARG A 92 8.26 -24.66 -2.72
CA ARG A 92 8.16 -25.44 -1.46
C ARG A 92 6.92 -26.31 -1.41
N HIS A 93 5.77 -25.78 -1.82
CA HIS A 93 4.54 -26.59 -1.92
C HIS A 93 4.66 -27.69 -2.98
N LEU A 94 5.21 -27.39 -4.16
CA LEU A 94 5.39 -28.36 -5.23
C LEU A 94 6.38 -29.48 -4.84
N VAL A 95 7.42 -29.17 -4.08
CA VAL A 95 8.33 -30.18 -3.51
C VAL A 95 7.62 -31.03 -2.46
N PHE A 96 6.86 -30.39 -1.56
CA PHE A 96 6.08 -31.10 -0.54
C PHE A 96 5.06 -32.05 -1.14
N THR A 97 4.44 -31.69 -2.27
CA THR A 97 3.45 -32.53 -2.98
C THR A 97 4.09 -33.51 -3.98
N GLY A 98 5.42 -33.57 -4.08
CA GLY A 98 6.14 -34.48 -4.96
C GLY A 98 6.07 -34.12 -6.45
N VAL A 99 5.62 -32.92 -6.81
CA VAL A 99 5.56 -32.43 -8.20
C VAL A 99 6.95 -31.98 -8.67
N ARG A 100 7.80 -31.54 -7.75
CA ARG A 100 9.20 -31.15 -7.99
C ARG A 100 10.13 -31.84 -7.00
N LEU A 101 11.40 -31.92 -7.38
CA LEU A 101 12.47 -32.45 -6.51
C LEU A 101 13.23 -31.32 -5.78
N ASP A 102 13.22 -30.10 -6.32
CA ASP A 102 14.02 -28.96 -5.84
C ASP A 102 13.24 -27.65 -5.81
N ASN A 103 13.83 -26.64 -5.17
CA ASN A 103 13.31 -25.27 -5.14
C ASN A 103 14.33 -24.29 -5.76
N PRO A 104 14.21 -23.98 -7.08
CA PRO A 104 15.13 -23.08 -7.75
C PRO A 104 15.02 -21.61 -7.33
N ALA A 105 13.95 -21.24 -6.61
CA ALA A 105 13.78 -19.89 -6.11
C ALA A 105 14.50 -19.65 -4.76
N ALA A 106 14.83 -20.70 -4.01
CA ALA A 106 15.49 -20.56 -2.71
C ALA A 106 16.85 -19.84 -2.77
N PRO A 107 17.78 -20.17 -3.71
CA PRO A 107 19.03 -19.43 -3.85
C PRO A 107 18.82 -17.96 -4.22
N LEU A 108 17.78 -17.66 -5.01
CA LEU A 108 17.48 -16.31 -5.44
C LEU A 108 16.99 -15.43 -4.29
N LEU A 109 16.31 -15.99 -3.29
CA LEU A 109 15.95 -15.25 -2.07
C LEU A 109 17.16 -14.78 -1.29
N SER A 110 18.21 -15.58 -1.25
CA SER A 110 19.46 -15.22 -0.57
C SER A 110 20.28 -14.22 -1.37
N ALA A 111 20.21 -14.26 -2.70
CA ALA A 111 20.89 -13.34 -3.61
C ALA A 111 20.15 -12.00 -3.78
N GLU A 112 18.83 -12.05 -3.83
CA GLU A 112 17.97 -10.85 -3.82
C GLU A 112 17.79 -10.37 -2.39
N ARG A 113 18.84 -9.84 -1.79
CA ARG A 113 18.71 -9.04 -0.58
C ARG A 113 17.71 -7.93 -0.85
N TRP A 114 16.75 -7.76 0.08
CA TRP A 114 16.09 -6.46 0.18
C TRP A 114 17.20 -5.41 0.10
N PRO A 115 17.02 -4.34 -0.73
CA PRO A 115 18.01 -3.27 -0.73
C PRO A 115 18.34 -2.95 0.72
N ASP A 116 19.61 -2.98 1.10
CA ASP A 116 20.06 -2.64 2.46
C ASP A 116 19.53 -1.27 2.89
N GLN A 117 19.07 -0.49 1.91
CA GLN A 117 18.34 0.76 2.10
C GLN A 117 17.01 0.69 1.34
N GLU A 118 15.92 0.49 2.08
CA GLU A 118 14.61 0.78 1.52
C GLU A 118 14.56 2.25 1.06
N PRO A 119 13.93 2.56 -0.11
CA PRO A 119 13.81 3.93 -0.59
C PRO A 119 13.28 4.86 0.50
N THR A 120 13.88 6.02 0.64
CA THR A 120 13.45 7.05 1.60
C THR A 120 11.93 7.29 1.44
N PRO A 121 11.15 7.30 2.52
CA PRO A 121 9.73 7.55 2.44
C PRO A 121 9.45 8.91 1.80
N LEU A 122 8.64 8.94 0.75
CA LEU A 122 8.22 10.18 0.11
C LEU A 122 7.15 10.86 0.96
N PHE A 123 7.35 12.12 1.30
CA PHE A 123 6.41 13.01 2.01
C PHE A 123 6.63 14.47 1.59
N LEU A 124 5.70 15.34 1.92
CA LEU A 124 5.81 16.77 1.66
C LEU A 124 6.76 17.44 2.67
N THR A 125 7.56 18.37 2.20
CA THR A 125 8.26 19.33 3.07
C THR A 125 7.25 20.18 3.85
N ALA A 126 7.68 20.90 4.87
CA ALA A 126 6.79 21.79 5.63
C ALA A 126 6.16 22.88 4.74
N ALA A 127 6.94 23.42 3.79
CA ALA A 127 6.47 24.44 2.85
C ALA A 127 5.44 23.87 1.84
N GLU A 128 5.67 22.66 1.32
CA GLU A 128 4.73 21.99 0.42
C GLU A 128 3.43 21.58 1.15
N ASP A 129 3.54 21.08 2.37
CA ASP A 129 2.39 20.77 3.21
C ASP A 129 1.54 22.03 3.47
N ALA A 130 2.16 23.16 3.83
CA ALA A 130 1.47 24.42 4.02
C ALA A 130 0.79 24.93 2.73
N ARG A 131 1.47 24.81 1.57
CA ARG A 131 0.87 25.16 0.27
C ARG A 131 -0.34 24.27 -0.05
N LEU A 132 -0.23 22.97 0.22
CA LEU A 132 -1.35 22.05 -0.03
C LEU A 132 -2.53 22.37 0.88
N GLN A 133 -2.31 22.66 2.16
CA GLN A 133 -3.37 23.09 3.08
C GLN A 133 -4.05 24.38 2.59
N ALA A 134 -3.28 25.36 2.13
CA ALA A 134 -3.81 26.61 1.57
C ALA A 134 -4.64 26.36 0.30
N TYR A 135 -4.15 25.52 -0.62
CA TYR A 135 -4.90 25.08 -1.80
C TYR A 135 -6.22 24.41 -1.44
N LEU A 136 -6.22 23.53 -0.44
CA LEU A 136 -7.42 22.83 0.00
C LEU A 136 -8.48 23.80 0.58
N LEU A 137 -8.05 24.85 1.26
CA LEU A 137 -8.94 25.87 1.85
C LEU A 137 -9.47 26.90 0.84
N SER A 138 -8.88 27.00 -0.34
CA SER A 138 -9.40 27.90 -1.38
C SER A 138 -10.74 27.38 -1.91
N PRO A 139 -11.65 28.28 -2.36
CA PRO A 139 -12.96 27.87 -2.86
C PRO A 139 -12.86 26.86 -4.02
N PRO A 140 -13.61 25.76 -4.03
CA PRO A 140 -13.66 24.85 -5.17
C PRO A 140 -14.56 25.46 -6.27
N ASP A 141 -14.28 25.16 -7.53
CA ASP A 141 -15.03 25.65 -8.68
C ASP A 141 -16.42 24.98 -8.79
N ASP A 142 -16.49 23.70 -8.40
CA ASP A 142 -17.69 22.88 -8.52
C ASP A 142 -17.75 21.78 -7.44
N VAL A 143 -18.81 20.95 -7.50
CA VAL A 143 -19.02 19.81 -6.59
C VAL A 143 -17.91 18.75 -6.76
N ALA A 144 -17.38 18.54 -7.96
CA ALA A 144 -16.32 17.58 -8.20
C ALA A 144 -15.00 18.07 -7.59
N GLY A 145 -14.72 19.36 -7.69
CA GLY A 145 -13.60 20.03 -7.03
C GLY A 145 -13.70 19.91 -5.50
N LEU A 146 -14.87 20.20 -4.91
CA LEU A 146 -15.09 20.04 -3.48
C LEU A 146 -14.85 18.61 -3.01
N ARG A 147 -15.37 17.61 -3.74
CA ARG A 147 -15.12 16.20 -3.45
C ARG A 147 -13.64 15.85 -3.51
N SER A 148 -12.96 16.30 -4.56
CA SER A 148 -11.53 16.03 -4.76
C SER A 148 -10.69 16.62 -3.62
N ARG A 149 -10.98 17.85 -3.21
CA ARG A 149 -10.34 18.49 -2.05
C ARG A 149 -10.65 17.76 -0.75
N ALA A 150 -11.88 17.32 -0.54
CA ALA A 150 -12.26 16.54 0.64
C ALA A 150 -11.52 15.20 0.72
N ILE A 151 -11.32 14.52 -0.41
CA ILE A 151 -10.51 13.30 -0.48
C ILE A 151 -9.06 13.58 -0.08
N VAL A 152 -8.44 14.62 -0.64
CA VAL A 152 -7.05 15.00 -0.30
C VAL A 152 -6.95 15.44 1.16
N ALA A 153 -7.91 16.23 1.65
CA ALA A 153 -7.97 16.65 3.05
C ALA A 153 -8.11 15.47 4.01
N ALA A 154 -8.90 14.45 3.66
CA ALA A 154 -9.00 13.23 4.45
C ALA A 154 -7.66 12.49 4.53
N PHE A 155 -6.96 12.27 3.41
CA PHE A 155 -5.63 11.66 3.44
C PHE A 155 -4.62 12.46 4.24
N LEU A 156 -4.52 13.77 3.97
CA LEU A 156 -3.53 14.64 4.60
C LEU A 156 -3.84 14.91 6.07
N GLY A 157 -5.13 14.99 6.44
CA GLY A 157 -5.59 15.37 7.78
C GLY A 157 -5.77 14.20 8.74
N THR A 158 -5.86 12.96 8.24
CA THR A 158 -6.10 11.76 9.08
C THR A 158 -5.11 10.63 8.84
N GLY A 159 -4.34 10.68 7.76
CA GLY A 159 -3.40 9.62 7.40
C GLY A 159 -4.05 8.29 7.03
N ILE A 160 -5.33 8.25 6.65
CA ILE A 160 -6.00 7.01 6.19
C ILE A 160 -5.38 6.47 4.90
N THR A 161 -5.55 5.18 4.66
CA THR A 161 -5.12 4.52 3.42
C THR A 161 -6.17 4.64 2.32
N ALA A 162 -5.79 4.39 1.06
CA ALA A 162 -6.73 4.34 -0.06
C ALA A 162 -7.87 3.32 0.18
N GLY A 163 -7.57 2.15 0.76
CA GLY A 163 -8.58 1.15 1.11
C GLY A 163 -9.57 1.64 2.16
N GLU A 164 -9.09 2.33 3.20
CA GLU A 164 -9.91 2.93 4.25
C GLU A 164 -10.78 4.08 3.70
N ALA A 165 -10.22 4.94 2.86
CA ALA A 165 -10.98 6.01 2.19
C ALA A 165 -12.09 5.47 1.29
N ARG A 166 -11.86 4.36 0.60
CA ARG A 166 -12.86 3.69 -0.25
C ARG A 166 -14.01 3.08 0.55
N ALA A 167 -13.75 2.70 1.80
CA ALA A 167 -14.73 2.07 2.69
C ALA A 167 -15.40 3.06 3.64
N ALA A 168 -14.91 4.30 3.74
CA ALA A 168 -15.43 5.31 4.64
C ALA A 168 -16.89 5.68 4.26
N ARG A 169 -17.72 5.82 5.28
CA ARG A 169 -19.15 6.16 5.14
C ARG A 169 -19.44 7.55 5.67
N LEU A 170 -20.56 8.13 5.27
CA LEU A 170 -21.03 9.42 5.80
C LEU A 170 -21.14 9.40 7.32
N ALA A 171 -21.69 8.34 7.87
CA ALA A 171 -21.87 8.17 9.32
C ALA A 171 -20.57 8.00 10.10
N ASP A 172 -19.43 7.75 9.43
CA ASP A 172 -18.14 7.61 10.07
C ASP A 172 -17.46 8.98 10.31
N LEU A 173 -17.91 10.05 9.62
CA LEU A 173 -17.31 11.38 9.71
C LEU A 173 -18.12 12.28 10.66
N TRP A 174 -17.41 12.80 11.67
CA TRP A 174 -17.97 13.64 12.73
C TRP A 174 -17.25 15.00 12.79
N PRO A 175 -17.49 15.89 11.80
CA PRO A 175 -16.76 17.16 11.70
C PRO A 175 -17.21 18.21 12.71
N ASP A 176 -18.38 18.03 13.33
CA ASP A 176 -18.98 18.94 14.31
C ASP A 176 -18.78 18.46 15.77
N ALA A 177 -18.17 17.29 15.96
CA ALA A 177 -17.82 16.80 17.29
C ALA A 177 -16.70 17.63 17.93
N THR A 178 -16.53 17.51 19.24
CA THR A 178 -15.48 18.18 20.00
C THR A 178 -14.69 17.16 20.78
N PRO A 179 -13.46 16.79 20.33
CA PRO A 179 -12.82 17.20 19.08
C PRO A 179 -13.41 16.51 17.83
N PRO A 180 -13.27 17.10 16.61
CA PRO A 180 -13.77 16.49 15.38
C PRO A 180 -12.93 15.26 14.98
N TYR A 181 -13.59 14.22 14.44
CA TYR A 181 -12.93 12.94 14.16
C TYR A 181 -13.55 12.17 12.99
N LEU A 182 -12.81 11.18 12.53
CA LEU A 182 -13.24 10.14 11.58
C LEU A 182 -13.10 8.76 12.24
N VAL A 183 -14.17 7.96 12.20
CA VAL A 183 -14.11 6.54 12.57
C VAL A 183 -13.57 5.77 11.38
N VAL A 184 -12.45 5.10 11.55
CA VAL A 184 -11.84 4.24 10.54
C VAL A 184 -12.17 2.79 10.90
N ARG A 185 -12.96 2.14 10.06
CA ARG A 185 -13.37 0.74 10.26
C ARG A 185 -12.20 -0.20 10.07
N ALA A 186 -12.28 -1.37 10.69
CA ALA A 186 -11.29 -2.43 10.48
C ALA A 186 -11.16 -2.76 8.98
N HIS A 187 -9.92 -2.81 8.48
CA HIS A 187 -9.64 -3.08 7.08
C HIS A 187 -8.34 -3.87 6.91
N GLY A 188 -8.45 -5.10 6.42
CA GLY A 188 -7.32 -6.01 6.33
C GLY A 188 -6.74 -6.33 7.71
N PRO A 189 -5.41 -6.19 7.91
CA PRO A 189 -4.77 -6.46 9.20
C PRO A 189 -4.90 -5.29 10.20
N ARG A 190 -5.61 -4.21 9.87
CA ARG A 190 -5.74 -3.02 10.70
C ARG A 190 -7.03 -3.04 11.49
N ASP A 191 -6.92 -2.74 12.77
CA ASP A 191 -8.05 -2.60 13.67
C ASP A 191 -8.85 -1.32 13.40
N ALA A 192 -10.10 -1.31 13.84
CA ALA A 192 -10.91 -0.09 13.86
C ALA A 192 -10.27 0.93 14.81
N ARG A 193 -10.33 2.20 14.44
CA ARG A 193 -9.80 3.30 15.24
C ARG A 193 -10.53 4.60 14.97
N THR A 194 -10.39 5.53 15.89
CA THR A 194 -10.82 6.92 15.71
C THR A 194 -9.59 7.78 15.45
N VAL A 195 -9.65 8.63 14.42
CA VAL A 195 -8.57 9.57 14.09
C VAL A 195 -9.13 10.98 14.15
N HIS A 196 -8.49 11.86 14.92
CA HIS A 196 -8.86 13.27 14.99
C HIS A 196 -8.55 13.97 13.67
N LEU A 197 -9.46 14.85 13.26
CA LEU A 197 -9.27 15.64 12.05
C LEU A 197 -8.29 16.78 12.32
N ALA A 198 -7.31 16.94 11.45
CA ALA A 198 -6.49 18.15 11.47
C ALA A 198 -7.36 19.40 11.22
N SER A 199 -7.07 20.51 11.87
CA SER A 199 -7.90 21.73 11.86
C SER A 199 -8.22 22.23 10.46
N PHE A 200 -7.26 22.21 9.53
CA PHE A 200 -7.46 22.62 8.13
C PHE A 200 -8.44 21.69 7.38
N ALA A 201 -8.55 20.41 7.76
CA ALA A 201 -9.40 19.44 7.08
C ALA A 201 -10.88 19.55 7.49
N VAL A 202 -11.15 20.08 8.67
CA VAL A 202 -12.51 20.16 9.23
C VAL A 202 -13.49 20.92 8.34
N PRO A 203 -13.22 22.19 7.90
CA PRO A 203 -14.17 22.95 7.10
C PRO A 203 -14.46 22.27 5.76
N ILE A 204 -13.45 21.65 5.14
CA ILE A 204 -13.57 21.01 3.82
C ILE A 204 -14.41 19.72 3.94
N LEU A 205 -14.13 18.89 4.95
CA LEU A 205 -14.84 17.64 5.19
C LEU A 205 -16.28 17.89 5.65
N ARG A 206 -16.52 18.94 6.45
CA ARG A 206 -17.87 19.40 6.81
C ARG A 206 -18.66 19.82 5.58
N ALA A 207 -18.10 20.69 4.74
CA ALA A 207 -18.75 21.15 3.51
C ALA A 207 -19.04 19.98 2.57
N TRP A 208 -18.10 19.05 2.43
CA TRP A 208 -18.30 17.87 1.60
C TRP A 208 -19.40 16.96 2.17
N SER A 209 -19.38 16.62 3.46
CA SER A 209 -20.39 15.73 4.06
C SER A 209 -21.80 16.30 3.93
N ALA A 210 -21.98 17.61 4.18
CA ALA A 210 -23.25 18.31 3.98
C ALA A 210 -23.69 18.25 2.50
N ARG A 211 -22.78 18.50 1.57
CA ARG A 211 -23.09 18.43 0.12
C ARG A 211 -23.39 17.00 -0.32
N ARG A 212 -22.60 16.02 0.13
CA ARG A 212 -22.80 14.59 -0.21
C ARG A 212 -24.17 14.07 0.22
N ALA A 213 -24.65 14.50 1.38
CA ALA A 213 -25.97 14.13 1.90
C ALA A 213 -27.15 14.62 1.02
N THR A 214 -26.94 15.67 0.21
CA THR A 214 -27.97 16.23 -0.69
C THR A 214 -27.86 15.74 -2.14
N LEU A 215 -26.77 15.02 -2.49
CA LEU A 215 -26.60 14.53 -3.85
C LEU A 215 -27.45 13.26 -4.08
N PRO A 216 -28.03 13.11 -5.29
CA PRO A 216 -28.77 11.91 -5.68
C PRO A 216 -27.79 10.77 -6.04
N LEU A 217 -27.06 10.29 -5.04
CA LEU A 217 -26.08 9.21 -5.17
C LEU A 217 -26.50 8.06 -4.27
N ASP A 218 -26.51 6.85 -4.80
CA ASP A 218 -26.84 5.65 -4.05
C ASP A 218 -25.82 5.35 -2.94
N GLY A 219 -26.27 4.63 -1.92
CA GLY A 219 -25.44 4.17 -0.82
C GLY A 219 -24.93 5.29 0.10
N ASP A 220 -24.17 4.88 1.10
CA ASP A 220 -23.70 5.71 2.21
C ASP A 220 -22.20 6.01 2.20
N LEU A 221 -21.49 5.62 1.14
CA LEU A 221 -20.06 5.89 1.03
C LEU A 221 -19.78 7.39 1.05
N LEU A 222 -18.80 7.79 1.85
CA LEU A 222 -18.36 9.18 1.95
C LEU A 222 -17.79 9.67 0.60
N PHE A 223 -17.02 8.82 -0.08
CA PHE A 223 -16.39 9.12 -1.36
C PHE A 223 -16.88 8.17 -2.46
N THR A 224 -17.63 8.67 -3.41
CA THR A 224 -18.02 7.98 -4.63
C THR A 224 -17.99 8.95 -5.81
N LEU A 225 -17.74 8.44 -7.02
CA LEU A 225 -17.71 9.22 -8.26
C LEU A 225 -18.96 8.96 -9.13
N THR A 226 -19.70 7.90 -8.84
CA THR A 226 -20.78 7.39 -9.69
C THR A 226 -22.12 7.47 -8.98
N PRO A 227 -23.22 7.71 -9.71
CA PRO A 227 -24.57 7.77 -9.13
C PRO A 227 -24.98 6.49 -8.41
N ASP A 228 -24.52 5.33 -8.87
CA ASP A 228 -24.79 4.01 -8.28
C ASP A 228 -24.02 3.73 -6.98
N GLY A 229 -23.34 4.74 -6.44
CA GLY A 229 -22.65 4.66 -5.14
C GLY A 229 -21.48 3.70 -5.08
N ARG A 230 -20.91 3.26 -6.22
CA ARG A 230 -19.75 2.37 -6.20
C ARG A 230 -18.54 2.99 -5.51
N PRO A 231 -17.72 2.17 -4.83
CA PRO A 231 -16.47 2.64 -4.25
C PRO A 231 -15.55 3.26 -5.30
N ILE A 232 -14.94 4.38 -4.96
CA ILE A 232 -13.92 5.02 -5.80
C ILE A 232 -12.74 4.08 -6.06
N THR A 233 -12.19 4.07 -7.27
CA THR A 233 -11.04 3.20 -7.61
C THR A 233 -9.72 3.74 -7.07
N ASP A 234 -8.72 2.87 -6.88
CA ASP A 234 -7.37 3.30 -6.49
C ASP A 234 -6.74 4.23 -7.55
N MET A 235 -7.02 3.97 -8.83
CA MET A 235 -6.56 4.82 -9.94
C MET A 235 -7.15 6.23 -9.85
N SER A 236 -8.44 6.35 -9.55
CA SER A 236 -9.10 7.64 -9.40
C SER A 236 -8.57 8.40 -8.18
N LEU A 237 -8.35 7.71 -7.04
CA LEU A 237 -7.72 8.31 -5.86
C LEU A 237 -6.29 8.79 -6.17
N GLY A 238 -5.50 7.97 -6.86
CA GLY A 238 -4.15 8.35 -7.29
C GLY A 238 -4.14 9.59 -8.17
N ARG A 239 -5.06 9.66 -9.15
CA ARG A 239 -5.18 10.82 -10.04
C ARG A 239 -5.59 12.09 -9.28
N ILE A 240 -6.58 12.02 -8.39
CA ILE A 240 -7.01 13.16 -7.56
C ILE A 240 -5.85 13.70 -6.73
N VAL A 241 -5.08 12.82 -6.09
CA VAL A 241 -3.92 13.22 -5.29
C VAL A 241 -2.82 13.82 -6.18
N ALA A 242 -2.52 13.18 -7.33
CA ALA A 242 -1.51 13.68 -8.27
C ALA A 242 -1.87 15.08 -8.79
N THR A 243 -3.14 15.32 -9.16
CA THR A 243 -3.61 16.65 -9.58
C THR A 243 -3.42 17.69 -8.47
N ALA A 244 -3.85 17.39 -7.24
CA ALA A 244 -3.68 18.32 -6.12
C ALA A 244 -2.22 18.62 -5.77
N LEU A 245 -1.33 17.64 -5.92
CA LEU A 245 0.10 17.83 -5.71
C LEU A 245 0.76 18.64 -6.86
N ALA A 246 0.28 18.48 -8.10
CA ALA A 246 0.72 19.28 -9.22
C ALA A 246 0.35 20.77 -9.04
N GLU A 247 -0.83 21.09 -8.51
CA GLU A 247 -1.28 22.47 -8.23
C GLU A 247 -0.34 23.22 -7.27
N ILE A 248 0.34 22.52 -6.38
CA ILE A 248 1.32 23.12 -5.47
C ILE A 248 2.76 23.06 -5.97
N GLY A 249 2.98 22.57 -7.20
CA GLY A 249 4.31 22.43 -7.79
C GLY A 249 5.15 21.32 -7.14
N PHE A 250 4.52 20.27 -6.62
CA PHE A 250 5.26 19.13 -6.06
C PHE A 250 5.96 18.33 -7.18
N SER A 251 7.27 18.19 -7.06
CA SER A 251 8.14 17.54 -8.06
C SER A 251 8.63 16.14 -7.67
N GLY A 252 8.16 15.58 -6.55
CA GLY A 252 8.56 14.25 -6.10
C GLY A 252 8.09 13.16 -7.05
N ALA A 253 8.89 12.09 -7.18
CA ALA A 253 8.53 10.94 -7.98
C ALA A 253 7.29 10.22 -7.40
N GLU A 254 6.38 9.79 -8.28
CA GLU A 254 5.21 8.96 -7.95
C GLU A 254 4.29 9.54 -6.84
N PRO A 255 3.68 10.72 -7.07
CA PRO A 255 2.72 11.30 -6.13
C PRO A 255 1.54 10.34 -5.90
N SER A 256 1.22 10.05 -4.64
CA SER A 256 0.22 9.04 -4.31
C SER A 256 -0.45 9.32 -2.95
N PRO A 257 -1.58 8.68 -2.63
CA PRO A 257 -2.16 8.74 -1.29
C PRO A 257 -1.18 8.38 -0.16
N ARG A 258 -0.18 7.53 -0.44
CA ARG A 258 0.88 7.18 0.51
C ARG A 258 1.75 8.39 0.87
N THR A 259 2.05 9.26 -0.08
CA THR A 259 2.79 10.51 0.15
C THR A 259 2.10 11.38 1.19
N LEU A 260 0.78 11.56 1.08
CA LEU A 260 -0.02 12.33 2.03
C LEU A 260 -0.08 11.67 3.42
N ARG A 261 -0.21 10.34 3.48
CA ARG A 261 -0.15 9.59 4.72
C ARG A 261 1.21 9.69 5.40
N ASN A 262 2.31 9.63 4.65
CA ASN A 262 3.64 9.84 5.18
C ASN A 262 3.83 11.28 5.68
N THR A 263 3.23 12.27 5.01
CA THR A 263 3.21 13.67 5.46
C THR A 263 2.45 13.82 6.77
N PHE A 264 1.29 13.15 6.92
CA PHE A 264 0.58 13.11 8.20
C PHE A 264 1.48 12.52 9.30
N CYS A 265 2.10 11.37 9.07
CA CYS A 265 3.04 10.74 10.00
C CYS A 265 4.15 11.72 10.42
N ARG A 266 4.82 12.34 9.45
CA ARG A 266 5.87 13.34 9.68
C ARG A 266 5.37 14.50 10.54
N ARG A 267 4.16 15.02 10.26
CA ARG A 267 3.58 16.14 11.02
C ARG A 267 3.32 15.76 12.47
N GLN A 268 2.81 14.56 12.74
CA GLN A 268 2.56 14.10 14.10
C GLN A 268 3.87 13.90 14.87
N LEU A 269 4.91 13.33 14.25
CA LEU A 269 6.23 13.21 14.85
C LEU A 269 6.84 14.58 15.19
N LEU A 270 6.71 15.58 14.30
CA LEU A 270 7.16 16.95 14.53
C LEU A 270 6.34 17.67 15.60
N ALA A 271 5.08 17.27 15.82
CA ALA A 271 4.25 17.75 16.92
C ALA A 271 4.60 17.12 18.27
N GLY A 272 5.57 16.20 18.33
CA GLY A 272 6.08 15.58 19.55
C GLY A 272 5.44 14.25 19.92
N HIS A 273 4.56 13.70 19.08
CA HIS A 273 4.04 12.35 19.32
C HIS A 273 5.12 11.28 19.10
N SER A 274 5.09 10.24 19.93
CA SER A 274 5.98 9.08 19.79
C SER A 274 5.67 8.25 18.56
N CYS A 275 6.61 7.41 18.11
CA CYS A 275 6.38 6.46 17.02
C CYS A 275 5.23 5.49 17.32
N ASP A 276 5.04 5.09 18.58
CA ASP A 276 3.94 4.21 19.01
C ASP A 276 2.57 4.89 18.84
N GLU A 277 2.43 6.13 19.34
CA GLU A 277 1.20 6.90 19.21
C GLU A 277 0.85 7.14 17.74
N VAL A 278 1.83 7.54 16.94
CA VAL A 278 1.61 7.77 15.48
C VAL A 278 1.27 6.46 14.76
N SER A 279 1.89 5.35 15.14
CA SER A 279 1.55 4.02 14.58
C SER A 279 0.12 3.61 14.92
N GLN A 280 -0.35 3.88 16.13
CA GLN A 280 -1.74 3.68 16.54
C GLN A 280 -2.69 4.57 15.72
N MET A 281 -2.42 5.87 15.59
CA MET A 281 -3.22 6.79 14.76
C MET A 281 -3.33 6.30 13.31
N LEU A 282 -2.24 5.76 12.78
CA LEU A 282 -2.16 5.20 11.43
C LEU A 282 -2.74 3.78 11.31
N GLY A 283 -3.02 3.09 12.43
CA GLY A 283 -3.43 1.69 12.44
C GLY A 283 -2.33 0.77 11.90
N LEU A 284 -1.09 1.03 12.21
CA LEU A 284 0.06 0.20 11.84
C LEU A 284 0.25 -0.92 12.86
N VAL A 285 0.59 -2.11 12.38
CA VAL A 285 0.90 -3.27 13.22
C VAL A 285 2.33 -3.20 13.78
N SER A 286 3.19 -2.36 13.18
CA SER A 286 4.57 -2.15 13.60
C SER A 286 5.01 -0.72 13.36
N ASN A 287 6.02 -0.28 14.11
CA ASN A 287 6.55 1.09 14.01
C ASN A 287 7.46 1.33 12.81
N ARG A 288 7.83 0.29 12.05
CA ARG A 288 8.81 0.37 10.95
C ARG A 288 8.61 1.57 10.03
N THR A 289 7.36 1.92 9.68
CA THR A 289 7.10 3.09 8.82
C THR A 289 7.37 4.40 9.55
N CYS A 290 6.95 4.51 10.82
CA CYS A 290 7.19 5.69 11.66
C CYS A 290 8.68 5.87 11.94
N ASP A 291 9.40 4.80 12.31
CA ASP A 291 10.85 4.83 12.57
C ASP A 291 11.63 5.31 11.35
N ARG A 292 11.26 4.84 10.16
CA ARG A 292 11.88 5.28 8.90
C ARG A 292 11.64 6.76 8.61
N ILE A 293 10.45 7.27 8.91
CA ILE A 293 10.16 8.71 8.74
C ILE A 293 10.89 9.51 9.82
N ALA A 294 10.89 9.06 11.08
CA ALA A 294 11.60 9.68 12.18
C ALA A 294 13.12 9.79 11.90
N ALA A 295 13.71 8.73 11.35
CA ALA A 295 15.12 8.74 10.94
C ALA A 295 15.44 9.84 9.91
N THR A 296 14.49 10.27 9.08
CA THR A 296 14.68 11.39 8.13
C THR A 296 14.63 12.76 8.82
N LEU A 297 14.09 12.83 10.04
CA LEU A 297 13.96 14.07 10.80
C LEU A 297 15.17 14.34 11.68
N MET A 298 16.03 13.34 11.91
CA MET A 298 17.25 13.47 12.69
C MET A 298 18.35 14.17 11.88
N PRO A 299 19.17 15.05 12.49
CA PRO A 299 20.38 15.58 11.87
C PRO A 299 21.31 14.46 11.40
N GLU A 300 22.02 14.65 10.27
CA GLU A 300 22.90 13.61 9.69
C GLU A 300 23.95 13.06 10.67
N ALA A 301 24.46 13.88 11.57
CA ALA A 301 25.42 13.48 12.60
C ALA A 301 24.87 12.37 13.54
N LYS A 302 23.60 12.40 13.88
CA LYS A 302 22.97 11.37 14.74
C LYS A 302 22.54 10.13 13.96
N ARG A 303 22.37 10.19 12.64
CA ARG A 303 22.04 9.03 11.81
C ARG A 303 23.19 8.01 11.77
N CYS A 304 24.43 8.47 11.74
CA CYS A 304 25.61 7.59 11.74
C CYS A 304 25.77 6.83 13.05
N GLU A 305 25.50 7.46 14.19
CA GLU A 305 25.63 6.81 15.52
C GLU A 305 24.56 5.71 15.72
N THR A 306 23.34 5.94 15.26
CA THR A 306 22.24 4.95 15.40
C THR A 306 22.43 3.74 14.49
N LEU A 307 23.05 3.90 13.31
CA LEU A 307 23.39 2.80 12.39
C LEU A 307 24.56 1.96 12.89
N GLN A 308 25.47 2.54 13.69
CA GLN A 308 26.61 1.82 14.29
C GLN A 308 26.25 1.13 15.61
N ALA A 309 25.16 1.57 16.28
CA ALA A 309 24.67 1.02 17.54
C ALA A 309 23.62 -0.11 17.38
N ALA A 310 23.25 -0.50 16.17
CA ALA A 310 22.41 -1.67 15.97
C ALA A 310 23.20 -2.94 16.32
N PRO A 311 22.82 -3.71 17.36
CA PRO A 311 23.52 -4.92 17.72
C PRO A 311 23.44 -5.93 16.57
N ALA A 312 24.56 -6.54 16.24
CA ALA A 312 24.65 -7.75 15.46
C ALA A 312 24.08 -8.90 16.32
N GLU A 313 22.74 -8.95 16.46
CA GLU A 313 22.09 -10.11 17.09
C GLU A 313 22.02 -11.24 16.06
N ALA A 314 22.95 -12.12 16.23
CA ALA A 314 22.87 -13.51 16.65
C ALA A 314 22.22 -14.40 15.57
N ASN A 315 23.12 -14.96 14.75
CA ASN A 315 22.96 -16.32 14.27
C ASN A 315 23.29 -17.27 15.43
N GLU A 316 22.29 -17.90 15.99
CA GLU A 316 22.33 -19.26 16.53
C GLU A 316 21.04 -19.99 16.17
#